data_651244fa7e86d83fb8f1227c0c4e1775
#
_entry.id   651244fa7e86d83fb8f1227c0c4e1775
#
_cell.length_a   1.000
_cell.length_b   1.000
_cell.length_c   1.000
_cell.angle_alpha   90.00
_cell.angle_beta   90.00
_cell.angle_gamma   90.00
#
_symmetry.space_group_name_H-M   'P 1'
#
loop_
_entity.id
_entity.type
_entity.pdbx_description
1 polymer ?
#
loop_
_entity_poly.entity_id
_entity_poly.type
_entity_poly.pdbx_seq_one_letter_code
_entity_poly.pdbx_strand_id
1 'polypeptide(L)'
;MSIRIGILGYGNLGRGVECAIKHNPDLELVAVFTRRAPETVKILTETAAVYSVNDAEKMKDKIDVLIICGGSATDLPKQTPEYAKMFNVIDSFDTHARIPEHFDAVDAAAKESGHIGIISVGWDPGMFSLNRLYANAILTNGKDYTFWGKGVSQGHSDAVRRIDRKSVV
;
A
#
# COMPACT_ATOMS: atom_id res chain seq x y z
N MET A 1 16.32 3.12 18.21
CA MET A 1 16.63 3.41 16.79
C MET A 1 15.31 3.28 16.05
N SER A 2 14.80 4.35 15.45
CA SER A 2 13.54 4.34 14.68
C SER A 2 13.78 3.85 13.26
N ILE A 3 12.76 3.21 12.67
CA ILE A 3 12.76 2.82 11.26
C ILE A 3 12.31 4.04 10.45
N ARG A 4 13.15 4.47 9.50
CA ARG A 4 12.89 5.64 8.65
C ARG A 4 12.00 5.27 7.49
N ILE A 5 10.81 5.88 7.44
CA ILE A 5 9.76 5.58 6.47
C ILE A 5 9.66 6.68 5.42
N GLY A 6 9.58 6.27 4.15
CA GLY A 6 9.12 7.10 3.04
C GLY A 6 7.71 6.68 2.61
N ILE A 7 6.88 7.62 2.20
CA ILE A 7 5.55 7.37 1.62
C ILE A 7 5.56 7.80 0.15
N LEU A 8 5.28 6.88 -0.76
CA LEU A 8 5.11 7.19 -2.19
C LEU A 8 3.62 7.24 -2.54
N GLY A 9 3.13 8.44 -2.82
CA GLY A 9 1.72 8.69 -3.06
C GLY A 9 0.97 9.14 -1.81
N TYR A 10 0.44 10.36 -1.84
CA TYR A 10 -0.23 10.97 -0.69
C TYR A 10 -1.72 11.25 -1.00
N GLY A 11 -2.45 10.16 -1.18
CA GLY A 11 -3.91 10.08 -1.24
C GLY A 11 -4.50 9.69 0.13
N ASN A 12 -5.68 9.09 0.14
CA ASN A 12 -6.31 8.63 1.38
C ASN A 12 -5.46 7.59 2.10
N LEU A 13 -4.88 6.63 1.36
CA LEU A 13 -4.02 5.61 1.93
C LEU A 13 -2.75 6.22 2.53
N GLY A 14 -2.04 7.08 1.79
CA GLY A 14 -0.82 7.72 2.29
C GLY A 14 -1.05 8.57 3.54
N ARG A 15 -2.20 9.25 3.64
CA ARG A 15 -2.60 9.96 4.87
C ARG A 15 -2.86 9.00 6.02
N GLY A 16 -3.51 7.87 5.76
CA GLY A 16 -3.72 6.83 6.77
C GLY A 16 -2.42 6.25 7.28
N VAL A 17 -1.47 5.99 6.39
CA VAL A 17 -0.12 5.52 6.74
C VAL A 17 0.61 6.55 7.61
N GLU A 18 0.58 7.84 7.25
CA GLU A 18 1.16 8.89 8.08
C GLU A 18 0.54 8.92 9.49
N CYS A 19 -0.78 8.85 9.59
CA CYS A 19 -1.45 8.76 10.89
C CYS A 19 -0.99 7.55 11.70
N ALA A 20 -0.84 6.38 11.07
CA ALA A 20 -0.37 5.17 11.72
C ALA A 20 1.08 5.33 12.22
N ILE A 21 1.96 5.91 11.42
CA ILE A 21 3.36 6.19 11.81
C ILE A 21 3.40 7.07 13.06
N LYS A 22 2.59 8.12 13.14
CA LYS A 22 2.53 9.02 14.29
C LYS A 22 2.13 8.34 15.61
N HIS A 23 1.44 7.20 15.53
CA HIS A 23 1.05 6.41 16.71
C HIS A 23 2.07 5.32 17.09
N ASN A 24 3.14 5.16 16.31
CA ASN A 24 4.18 4.16 16.54
C ASN A 24 5.52 4.84 16.79
N PRO A 25 6.03 4.88 18.03
CA PRO A 25 7.22 5.65 18.41
C PRO A 25 8.53 5.08 17.83
N ASP A 26 8.52 3.88 17.33
CA ASP A 26 9.64 3.20 16.64
C ASP A 26 9.68 3.47 15.12
N LEU A 27 8.69 4.22 14.59
CA LEU A 27 8.64 4.63 13.20
C LEU A 27 8.85 6.14 13.06
N GLU A 28 9.58 6.56 12.03
CA GLU A 28 9.84 7.96 11.72
C GLU A 28 9.51 8.26 10.27
N LEU A 29 8.57 9.17 10.01
CA LEU A 29 8.30 9.65 8.66
C LEU A 29 9.39 10.64 8.24
N VAL A 30 10.15 10.30 7.20
CA VAL A 30 11.24 11.12 6.66
C VAL A 30 10.80 11.92 5.45
N ALA A 31 10.05 11.28 4.54
CA ALA A 31 9.70 11.87 3.26
C ALA A 31 8.34 11.40 2.75
N VAL A 32 7.66 12.29 2.04
CA VAL A 32 6.47 11.98 1.23
C VAL A 32 6.77 12.34 -0.22
N PHE A 33 6.57 11.40 -1.13
CA PHE A 33 6.77 11.59 -2.56
C PHE A 33 5.44 11.71 -3.28
N THR A 34 5.33 12.68 -4.18
CA THR A 34 4.09 12.97 -4.90
C THR A 34 4.33 13.31 -6.37
N ARG A 35 3.33 12.99 -7.21
CA ARG A 35 3.28 13.45 -8.62
C ARG A 35 2.72 14.86 -8.76
N ARG A 36 2.04 15.35 -7.72
CA ARG A 36 1.55 16.75 -7.66
C ARG A 36 2.71 17.68 -7.33
N ALA A 37 2.52 18.97 -7.54
CA ALA A 37 3.48 19.97 -7.07
C ALA A 37 3.65 19.85 -5.54
N PRO A 38 4.87 19.60 -5.02
CA PRO A 38 5.10 19.29 -3.60
C PRO A 38 4.52 20.34 -2.64
N GLU A 39 4.59 21.60 -3.02
CA GLU A 39 4.09 22.74 -2.25
C GLU A 39 2.55 22.75 -2.07
N THR A 40 1.84 21.99 -2.89
CA THR A 40 0.38 21.85 -2.79
C THR A 40 -0.05 20.75 -1.83
N VAL A 41 0.88 19.92 -1.36
CA VAL A 41 0.60 18.78 -0.51
C VAL A 41 0.89 19.14 0.94
N LYS A 42 -0.14 19.13 1.76
CA LYS A 42 -0.03 19.38 3.21
C LYS A 42 0.00 18.05 3.95
N ILE A 43 1.08 17.80 4.67
CA ILE A 43 1.27 16.66 5.56
C ILE A 43 1.08 17.07 7.02
N LEU A 44 0.90 16.10 7.91
CA LEU A 44 0.67 16.33 9.34
C LEU A 44 1.97 16.31 10.17
N THR A 45 3.03 15.73 9.60
CA THR A 45 4.32 15.52 10.27
C THR A 45 5.27 16.65 9.92
N GLU A 46 5.46 17.58 10.84
CA GLU A 46 6.27 18.80 10.64
C GLU A 46 7.76 18.52 10.36
N THR A 47 8.26 17.38 10.85
CA THR A 47 9.67 16.96 10.66
C THR A 47 9.95 16.32 9.31
N ALA A 48 8.92 15.92 8.58
CA ALA A 48 9.04 15.33 7.25
C ALA A 48 8.90 16.38 6.14
N ALA A 49 9.43 16.09 4.98
CA ALA A 49 9.31 16.97 3.82
C ALA A 49 8.61 16.27 2.65
N VAL A 50 7.99 17.07 1.78
CA VAL A 50 7.33 16.60 0.56
C VAL A 50 8.25 16.83 -0.63
N TYR A 51 8.42 15.80 -1.44
CA TYR A 51 9.28 15.81 -2.62
C TYR A 51 8.52 15.37 -3.88
N SER A 52 9.07 15.70 -5.03
CA SER A 52 8.63 15.07 -6.28
C SER A 52 8.94 13.57 -6.26
N VAL A 53 8.09 12.78 -6.89
CA VAL A 53 8.33 11.34 -7.09
C VAL A 53 9.67 11.07 -7.80
N ASN A 54 10.13 11.99 -8.65
CA ASN A 54 11.40 11.89 -9.36
C ASN A 54 12.63 12.06 -8.46
N ASP A 55 12.45 12.54 -7.25
CA ASP A 55 13.55 12.72 -6.28
C ASP A 55 13.70 11.54 -5.32
N ALA A 56 12.87 10.51 -5.43
CA ALA A 56 12.88 9.38 -4.51
C ALA A 56 14.24 8.66 -4.46
N GLU A 57 14.88 8.45 -5.61
CA GLU A 57 16.18 7.79 -5.70
C GLU A 57 17.27 8.52 -4.91
N LYS A 58 17.20 9.86 -4.82
CA LYS A 58 18.17 10.68 -4.07
C LYS A 58 18.08 10.47 -2.56
N MET A 59 17.01 9.82 -2.10
CA MET A 59 16.73 9.60 -0.69
C MET A 59 16.96 8.15 -0.24
N LYS A 60 17.51 7.28 -1.10
CA LYS A 60 17.69 5.85 -0.81
C LYS A 60 18.48 5.56 0.47
N ASP A 61 19.49 6.38 0.78
CA ASP A 61 20.31 6.17 2.00
C ASP A 61 19.66 6.75 3.28
N LYS A 62 18.54 7.48 3.13
CA LYS A 62 17.80 8.11 4.23
C LYS A 62 16.52 7.41 4.61
N ILE A 63 16.08 6.43 3.83
CA ILE A 63 14.82 5.71 4.00
C ILE A 63 15.13 4.23 4.14
N ASP A 64 14.64 3.62 5.21
CA ASP A 64 14.80 2.19 5.45
C ASP A 64 13.70 1.38 4.75
N VAL A 65 12.48 1.95 4.70
CA VAL A 65 11.31 1.32 4.07
C VAL A 65 10.48 2.36 3.32
N LEU A 66 10.13 2.08 2.07
CA LEU A 66 9.23 2.88 1.26
C LEU A 66 7.84 2.23 1.20
N ILE A 67 6.82 2.92 1.71
CA ILE A 67 5.43 2.46 1.62
C ILE A 67 4.78 3.08 0.38
N ILE A 68 4.38 2.22 -0.56
CA ILE A 68 3.87 2.64 -1.87
C ILE A 68 2.34 2.66 -1.82
N CYS A 69 1.78 3.85 -1.90
CA CYS A 69 0.35 4.14 -1.77
C CYS A 69 -0.30 4.53 -3.11
N GLY A 70 0.19 3.98 -4.20
CA GLY A 70 -0.35 4.17 -5.55
C GLY A 70 -1.66 3.40 -5.78
N GLY A 71 -2.27 3.63 -6.93
CA GLY A 71 -3.46 2.89 -7.36
C GLY A 71 -3.13 1.43 -7.67
N SER A 72 -3.86 0.49 -7.02
CA SER A 72 -3.58 -0.94 -7.15
C SER A 72 -3.62 -1.44 -8.60
N ALA A 73 -4.63 -1.04 -9.36
CA ALA A 73 -4.79 -1.53 -10.74
C ALA A 73 -3.82 -0.88 -11.74
N THR A 74 -3.32 0.32 -11.47
CA THR A 74 -2.63 1.16 -12.45
C THR A 74 -1.18 1.49 -12.10
N ASP A 75 -0.93 1.82 -10.84
CA ASP A 75 0.35 2.32 -10.40
C ASP A 75 1.24 1.20 -9.81
N LEU A 76 0.73 0.42 -8.86
CA LEU A 76 1.50 -0.57 -8.11
C LEU A 76 2.17 -1.64 -8.99
N PRO A 77 1.57 -2.16 -10.07
CA PRO A 77 2.22 -3.16 -10.93
C PRO A 77 3.54 -2.69 -11.54
N LYS A 78 3.72 -1.38 -11.67
CA LYS A 78 4.94 -0.76 -12.21
C LYS A 78 5.83 -0.22 -11.09
N GLN A 79 5.23 0.52 -10.16
CA GLN A 79 5.97 1.22 -9.11
C GLN A 79 6.64 0.25 -8.15
N THR A 80 5.94 -0.78 -7.66
CA THR A 80 6.51 -1.65 -6.64
C THR A 80 7.76 -2.38 -7.12
N PRO A 81 7.81 -3.03 -8.30
CA PRO A 81 9.04 -3.63 -8.80
C PRO A 81 10.15 -2.60 -9.09
N GLU A 82 9.80 -1.40 -9.57
CA GLU A 82 10.76 -0.33 -9.84
C GLU A 82 11.46 0.13 -8.56
N TYR A 83 10.67 0.45 -7.52
CA TYR A 83 11.22 0.93 -6.25
C TYR A 83 11.83 -0.18 -5.38
N ALA A 84 11.45 -1.45 -5.56
CA ALA A 84 12.09 -2.59 -4.91
C ALA A 84 13.58 -2.75 -5.29
N LYS A 85 14.00 -2.17 -6.40
CA LYS A 85 15.43 -2.12 -6.79
C LYS A 85 16.25 -1.15 -5.94
N MET A 86 15.62 -0.26 -5.20
CA MET A 86 16.29 0.85 -4.48
C MET A 86 15.96 0.89 -2.99
N PHE A 87 14.86 0.26 -2.59
CA PHE A 87 14.33 0.31 -1.22
C PHE A 87 13.74 -1.03 -0.79
N ASN A 88 13.69 -1.27 0.51
CA ASN A 88 12.69 -2.20 1.03
C ASN A 88 11.30 -1.58 0.82
N VAL A 89 10.36 -2.31 0.27
CA VAL A 89 9.05 -1.79 -0.13
C VAL A 89 7.90 -2.51 0.54
N ILE A 90 6.84 -1.74 0.80
CA ILE A 90 5.54 -2.28 1.23
C ILE A 90 4.48 -1.69 0.31
N ASP A 91 3.57 -2.53 -0.21
CA ASP A 91 2.43 -2.07 -0.98
C ASP A 91 1.10 -2.68 -0.53
N SER A 92 0.01 -2.15 -1.07
CA SER A 92 -1.36 -2.59 -0.81
C SER A 92 -2.05 -3.13 -2.07
N PHE A 93 -1.32 -3.85 -2.92
CA PHE A 93 -1.88 -4.41 -4.15
C PHE A 93 -3.03 -5.37 -3.86
N ASP A 94 -4.23 -5.09 -4.41
CA ASP A 94 -5.47 -5.81 -4.08
C ASP A 94 -6.17 -6.46 -5.29
N THR A 95 -5.55 -6.48 -6.46
CA THR A 95 -6.10 -7.17 -7.61
C THR A 95 -5.82 -8.67 -7.49
N HIS A 96 -6.66 -9.38 -6.74
CA HIS A 96 -6.45 -10.77 -6.29
C HIS A 96 -5.98 -11.72 -7.39
N ALA A 97 -6.60 -11.69 -8.56
CA ALA A 97 -6.26 -12.56 -9.69
C ALA A 97 -4.83 -12.34 -10.23
N ARG A 98 -4.23 -11.19 -9.94
CA ARG A 98 -2.89 -10.80 -10.42
C ARG A 98 -1.83 -10.74 -9.32
N ILE A 99 -2.17 -11.15 -8.10
CA ILE A 99 -1.20 -11.18 -7.00
C ILE A 99 0.00 -12.08 -7.32
N PRO A 100 -0.14 -13.30 -7.89
CA PRO A 100 1.01 -14.12 -8.24
C PRO A 100 1.96 -13.43 -9.23
N GLU A 101 1.43 -12.82 -10.29
CA GLU A 101 2.22 -12.07 -11.28
C GLU A 101 2.96 -10.89 -10.64
N HIS A 102 2.26 -10.16 -9.76
CA HIS A 102 2.84 -9.04 -9.05
C HIS A 102 3.93 -9.47 -8.06
N PHE A 103 3.69 -10.59 -7.36
CA PHE A 103 4.67 -11.21 -6.47
C PHE A 103 5.95 -11.54 -7.22
N ASP A 104 5.85 -12.26 -8.34
CA ASP A 104 7.01 -12.69 -9.13
C ASP A 104 7.85 -11.49 -9.60
N ALA A 105 7.18 -10.42 -10.04
CA ALA A 105 7.86 -9.20 -10.49
C ALA A 105 8.60 -8.47 -9.35
N VAL A 106 7.97 -8.36 -8.18
CA VAL A 106 8.57 -7.70 -7.00
C VAL A 106 9.68 -8.57 -6.40
N ASP A 107 9.48 -9.88 -6.30
CA ASP A 107 10.46 -10.84 -5.78
C ASP A 107 11.75 -10.83 -6.63
N ALA A 108 11.61 -10.84 -7.95
CA ALA A 108 12.75 -10.75 -8.86
C ALA A 108 13.54 -9.46 -8.66
N ALA A 109 12.85 -8.31 -8.61
CA ALA A 109 13.48 -7.01 -8.42
C ALA A 109 14.16 -6.87 -7.05
N ALA A 110 13.50 -7.33 -5.98
CA ALA A 110 14.04 -7.28 -4.63
C ALA A 110 15.25 -8.21 -4.45
N LYS A 111 15.21 -9.43 -5.01
CA LYS A 111 16.36 -10.36 -5.00
C LYS A 111 17.57 -9.81 -5.75
N GLU A 112 17.36 -9.21 -6.90
CA GLU A 112 18.43 -8.61 -7.71
C GLU A 112 19.18 -7.53 -6.93
N SER A 113 18.47 -6.75 -6.11
CA SER A 113 19.01 -5.59 -5.39
C SER A 113 19.34 -5.87 -3.91
N GLY A 114 18.97 -7.02 -3.38
CA GLY A 114 19.17 -7.36 -1.97
C GLY A 114 18.19 -6.65 -1.02
N HIS A 115 17.04 -6.18 -1.53
CA HIS A 115 15.99 -5.56 -0.73
C HIS A 115 14.87 -6.55 -0.38
N ILE A 116 13.93 -6.11 0.45
CA ILE A 116 12.75 -6.86 0.86
C ILE A 116 11.51 -6.20 0.27
N GLY A 117 10.64 -7.01 -0.36
CA GLY A 117 9.32 -6.58 -0.80
C GLY A 117 8.22 -7.27 0.01
N ILE A 118 7.32 -6.50 0.61
CA ILE A 118 6.10 -7.00 1.25
C ILE A 118 4.92 -6.44 0.46
N ILE A 119 4.20 -7.31 -0.21
CA ILE A 119 3.10 -6.90 -1.08
C ILE A 119 1.73 -7.22 -0.48
N SER A 120 0.70 -6.58 -1.02
CA SER A 120 -0.69 -6.91 -0.71
C SER A 120 -1.04 -6.76 0.78
N VAL A 121 -0.50 -5.72 1.42
CA VAL A 121 -0.74 -5.42 2.84
C VAL A 121 -1.92 -4.48 2.97
N GLY A 122 -3.01 -4.97 3.54
CA GLY A 122 -4.21 -4.16 3.71
C GLY A 122 -5.26 -4.84 4.59
N TRP A 123 -6.53 -4.53 4.33
CA TRP A 123 -7.65 -5.18 4.97
C TRP A 123 -7.95 -6.53 4.30
N ASP A 124 -8.09 -6.53 2.97
CA ASP A 124 -8.32 -7.73 2.16
C ASP A 124 -7.65 -7.55 0.77
N PRO A 125 -6.54 -8.19 0.50
CA PRO A 125 -5.80 -9.14 1.36
C PRO A 125 -5.16 -8.48 2.60
N GLY A 126 -5.06 -9.24 3.71
CA GLY A 126 -4.44 -8.80 4.96
C GLY A 126 -5.24 -9.18 6.20
N MET A 127 -5.55 -8.21 7.06
CA MET A 127 -6.17 -8.44 8.38
C MET A 127 -7.51 -9.17 8.32
N PHE A 128 -8.32 -8.93 7.30
CA PHE A 128 -9.59 -9.64 7.15
C PHE A 128 -9.38 -11.13 6.91
N SER A 129 -8.44 -11.50 6.05
CA SER A 129 -8.09 -12.89 5.77
C SER A 129 -7.53 -13.60 7.00
N LEU A 130 -6.65 -12.93 7.76
CA LEU A 130 -6.11 -13.45 9.02
C LEU A 130 -7.20 -13.65 10.07
N ASN A 131 -8.08 -12.67 10.24
CA ASN A 131 -9.18 -12.77 11.19
C ASN A 131 -10.14 -13.92 10.84
N ARG A 132 -10.40 -14.17 9.55
CA ARG A 132 -11.18 -15.33 9.11
C ARG A 132 -10.50 -16.64 9.46
N LEU A 133 -9.20 -16.74 9.23
CA LEU A 133 -8.41 -17.92 9.57
C LEU A 133 -8.49 -18.21 11.08
N TYR A 134 -8.27 -17.20 11.92
CA TYR A 134 -8.38 -17.32 13.37
C TYR A 134 -9.80 -17.70 13.81
N ALA A 135 -10.81 -17.04 13.24
CA ALA A 135 -12.21 -17.36 13.56
C ALA A 135 -12.55 -18.83 13.22
N ASN A 136 -12.12 -19.34 12.08
CA ASN A 136 -12.32 -20.72 11.70
C ASN A 136 -11.57 -21.72 12.61
N ALA A 137 -10.39 -21.35 13.12
CA ALA A 137 -9.64 -22.18 14.04
C ALA A 137 -10.24 -22.24 15.44
N ILE A 138 -10.84 -21.14 15.92
CA ILE A 138 -11.42 -21.01 17.27
C ILE A 138 -12.89 -21.49 17.28
N LEU A 139 -13.64 -21.15 16.23
CA LEU A 139 -15.07 -21.43 16.08
C LEU A 139 -15.29 -22.52 15.03
N THR A 140 -14.93 -23.75 15.35
CA THR A 140 -14.93 -24.89 14.40
C THR A 140 -16.31 -25.17 13.76
N ASN A 141 -17.41 -24.79 14.43
CA ASN A 141 -18.79 -24.89 13.92
C ASN A 141 -19.39 -23.53 13.56
N GLY A 142 -18.58 -22.48 13.48
CA GLY A 142 -19.01 -21.15 13.12
C GLY A 142 -19.54 -21.08 11.70
N LYS A 143 -20.49 -20.18 11.45
CA LYS A 143 -20.98 -19.83 10.11
C LYS A 143 -20.59 -18.39 9.81
N ASP A 144 -20.05 -18.17 8.63
CA ASP A 144 -19.74 -16.83 8.15
C ASP A 144 -21.02 -16.13 7.67
N TYR A 145 -21.19 -14.88 8.07
CA TYR A 145 -22.23 -13.99 7.56
C TYR A 145 -21.57 -12.76 6.98
N THR A 146 -21.99 -12.38 5.77
CA THR A 146 -21.56 -11.14 5.14
C THR A 146 -22.68 -10.12 5.20
N PHE A 147 -22.39 -8.96 5.80
CA PHE A 147 -23.32 -7.85 5.83
C PHE A 147 -22.88 -6.80 4.80
N TRP A 148 -23.80 -6.40 3.95
CA TRP A 148 -23.59 -5.33 2.98
C TRP A 148 -24.09 -4.02 3.57
N GLY A 149 -23.17 -3.07 3.75
CA GLY A 149 -23.50 -1.71 4.19
C GLY A 149 -23.72 -0.76 3.00
N LYS A 150 -24.30 0.40 3.27
CA LYS A 150 -24.33 1.50 2.31
C LYS A 150 -22.91 2.10 2.20
N GLY A 151 -22.16 1.69 1.22
CA GLY A 151 -20.84 2.20 0.96
C GLY A 151 -20.37 1.83 -0.43
N VAL A 152 -19.54 2.66 -1.02
CA VAL A 152 -18.93 2.40 -2.31
C VAL A 152 -17.49 1.99 -2.05
N SER A 153 -17.17 0.71 -2.28
CA SER A 153 -15.78 0.27 -2.36
C SER A 153 -15.31 0.44 -3.80
N GLN A 154 -14.25 1.19 -3.99
CA GLN A 154 -13.74 1.50 -5.32
C GLN A 154 -13.37 0.22 -6.10
N GLY A 155 -12.69 -0.74 -5.47
CA GLY A 155 -12.31 -2.00 -6.10
C GLY A 155 -13.51 -2.88 -6.44
N HIS A 156 -14.48 -3.03 -5.54
CA HIS A 156 -15.69 -3.80 -5.80
C HIS A 156 -16.59 -3.12 -6.84
N SER A 157 -16.72 -1.80 -6.78
CA SER A 157 -17.48 -1.03 -7.78
C SER A 157 -16.88 -1.18 -9.18
N ASP A 158 -15.57 -1.19 -9.29
CA ASP A 158 -14.89 -1.41 -10.58
C ASP A 158 -15.04 -2.86 -11.07
N ALA A 159 -15.05 -3.84 -10.17
CA ALA A 159 -15.33 -5.23 -10.52
C ALA A 159 -16.75 -5.40 -11.07
N VAL A 160 -17.74 -4.82 -10.40
CA VAL A 160 -19.15 -4.84 -10.86
C VAL A 160 -19.29 -4.16 -12.23
N ARG A 161 -18.68 -3.00 -12.44
CA ARG A 161 -18.72 -2.30 -13.73
C ARG A 161 -18.11 -3.10 -14.88
N ARG A 162 -17.14 -3.97 -14.60
CA ARG A 162 -16.52 -4.84 -15.63
C ARG A 162 -17.44 -5.99 -16.03
N ILE A 163 -18.23 -6.51 -15.08
CA ILE A 163 -19.16 -7.63 -15.31
C ILE A 163 -20.46 -7.12 -15.92
N ASP A 164 -21.01 -6.05 -15.38
CA ASP A 164 -22.25 -5.45 -15.84
C ASP A 164 -22.04 -3.96 -16.19
N ARG A 165 -21.89 -3.71 -17.49
CA ARG A 165 -21.75 -2.35 -18.03
C ARG A 165 -23.02 -1.47 -17.86
N LYS A 166 -24.15 -2.04 -17.43
CA LYS A 166 -25.43 -1.34 -17.29
C LYS A 166 -25.69 -0.87 -15.86
N SER A 167 -25.02 -1.41 -14.87
CA SER A 167 -25.13 -0.94 -13.50
C SER A 167 -24.19 0.25 -13.26
N VAL A 168 -24.56 1.38 -13.82
CA VAL A 168 -24.01 2.67 -13.44
C VAL A 168 -24.96 3.25 -12.39
N VAL A 169 -24.56 3.20 -11.15
CA VAL A 169 -25.16 3.97 -10.06
C VAL A 169 -24.08 4.85 -9.45
#